data_93f91b264ab43e0064cb7d6b10f2a862
#
_entry.id   93f91b264ab43e0064cb7d6b10f2a862
#
_cell.length_a   1.000
_cell.length_b   1.000
_cell.length_c   1.000
_cell.angle_alpha   90.00
_cell.angle_beta   90.00
_cell.angle_gamma   90.00
#
_symmetry.space_group_name_H-M   'P 1'
#
loop_
_entity.id
_entity.type
_entity.pdbx_description
1 polymer ?
#
loop_
_entity_poly.entity_id
_entity_poly.type
_entity_poly.pdbx_seq_one_letter_code
_entity_poly.pdbx_strand_id
1 'polypeptide(L)'
;MLALLRNEARHRQVPSAVLTFSPHPREYFAQLNGRTDASPPRIATLRDKLSELQACGIDHAVVLRFNQALANLSPHDFVDRVLCRGLGARYVLVGDDFRFGAKRAGDYALLDTSGEQRGFEVARMNSYEVHGLRVSSSAVRQALASGDMKAAATLLGRPYRISGHVVHGRKLGRELGFPTLNVRLGHRTPACQGIFAVMVHGLGDTPLPGVANLGVRPTLDANDVNQGQVLLEVFVLDWPSELGRYGGYGRVIGVDLLHKLHDERQYQSLPALQQGIAQDCREARALLAHLGTHAG
;
A
#
# COMPACT_ATOMS: atom_id res chain seq x y z
N MET A 1 -9.03 -8.00 -12.80
CA MET A 1 -7.83 -8.85 -13.03
C MET A 1 -7.76 -10.05 -12.10
N LEU A 2 -7.66 -9.91 -10.77
CA LEU A 2 -7.51 -11.05 -9.85
C LEU A 2 -8.70 -12.03 -9.89
N ALA A 3 -9.94 -11.53 -9.96
CA ALA A 3 -11.12 -12.39 -10.11
C ALA A 3 -11.07 -13.22 -11.42
N LEU A 4 -10.68 -12.59 -12.53
CA LEU A 4 -10.49 -13.29 -13.80
C LEU A 4 -9.40 -14.36 -13.68
N LEU A 5 -8.24 -14.01 -13.14
CA LEU A 5 -7.15 -14.96 -12.91
C LEU A 5 -7.60 -16.19 -12.11
N ARG A 6 -8.36 -15.98 -11.02
CA ARG A 6 -8.92 -17.08 -10.22
C ARG A 6 -9.90 -17.96 -11.00
N ASN A 7 -10.74 -17.35 -11.80
CA ASN A 7 -11.70 -18.11 -12.63
C ASN A 7 -10.97 -18.96 -13.66
N GLU A 8 -9.94 -18.41 -14.31
CA GLU A 8 -9.09 -19.13 -15.27
C GLU A 8 -8.30 -20.27 -14.59
N ALA A 9 -7.77 -20.02 -13.39
CA ALA A 9 -7.07 -21.03 -12.60
C ALA A 9 -8.01 -22.21 -12.24
N ARG A 10 -9.24 -21.91 -11.77
CA ARG A 10 -10.26 -22.94 -11.46
C ARG A 10 -10.65 -23.73 -12.71
N HIS A 11 -10.88 -23.06 -13.83
CA HIS A 11 -11.25 -23.72 -15.09
C HIS A 11 -10.16 -24.70 -15.54
N ARG A 12 -8.89 -24.37 -15.33
CA ARG A 12 -7.73 -25.22 -15.69
C ARG A 12 -7.30 -26.18 -14.57
N GLN A 13 -7.98 -26.15 -13.43
CA GLN A 13 -7.64 -26.98 -12.25
C GLN A 13 -6.19 -26.79 -11.79
N VAL A 14 -5.69 -25.55 -11.81
CA VAL A 14 -4.36 -25.17 -11.34
C VAL A 14 -4.45 -24.05 -10.31
N PRO A 15 -3.47 -23.90 -9.42
CA PRO A 15 -3.45 -22.79 -8.46
C PRO A 15 -3.24 -21.45 -9.19
N SER A 16 -3.87 -20.40 -8.66
CA SER A 16 -3.66 -19.02 -9.09
C SER A 16 -2.38 -18.47 -8.48
N ALA A 17 -1.55 -17.77 -9.28
CA ALA A 17 -0.33 -17.15 -8.82
C ALA A 17 -0.19 -15.70 -9.29
N VAL A 18 0.25 -14.81 -8.41
CA VAL A 18 0.60 -13.43 -8.78
C VAL A 18 2.10 -13.23 -8.62
N LEU A 19 2.77 -12.91 -9.74
CA LEU A 19 4.18 -12.59 -9.76
C LEU A 19 4.38 -11.10 -9.48
N THR A 20 5.21 -10.78 -8.49
CA THR A 20 5.58 -9.40 -8.14
C THR A 20 7.06 -9.29 -7.80
N PHE A 21 7.56 -8.06 -7.67
CA PHE A 21 8.98 -7.79 -7.45
C PHE A 21 9.21 -6.97 -6.18
N SER A 22 10.32 -7.26 -5.47
CA SER A 22 10.79 -6.46 -4.34
C SER A 22 12.32 -6.34 -4.40
N PRO A 23 12.89 -5.10 -4.43
CA PRO A 23 12.19 -3.83 -4.60
C PRO A 23 11.45 -3.76 -5.95
N HIS A 24 10.58 -2.75 -6.10
CA HIS A 24 9.93 -2.51 -7.39
C HIS A 24 10.98 -2.13 -8.45
N PRO A 25 10.87 -2.57 -9.73
CA PRO A 25 11.86 -2.28 -10.77
C PRO A 25 12.23 -0.80 -10.87
N ARG A 26 11.25 0.11 -10.81
CA ARG A 26 11.51 1.56 -10.84
C ARG A 26 12.34 2.04 -9.64
N GLU A 27 12.13 1.47 -8.46
CA GLU A 27 12.93 1.80 -7.28
C GLU A 27 14.36 1.31 -7.41
N TYR A 28 14.53 0.08 -7.91
CA TYR A 28 15.85 -0.48 -8.18
C TYR A 28 16.67 0.39 -9.15
N PHE A 29 16.08 0.78 -10.28
CA PHE A 29 16.77 1.63 -11.25
C PHE A 29 16.97 3.07 -10.75
N ALA A 30 16.05 3.62 -9.97
CA ALA A 30 16.20 4.92 -9.33
C ALA A 30 17.40 4.93 -8.36
N GLN A 31 17.54 3.88 -7.55
CA GLN A 31 18.69 3.71 -6.64
C GLN A 31 20.00 3.53 -7.42
N LEU A 32 20.00 2.70 -8.46
CA LEU A 32 21.20 2.46 -9.29
C LEU A 32 21.71 3.75 -9.95
N ASN A 33 20.80 4.64 -10.34
CA ASN A 33 21.12 5.91 -10.99
C ASN A 33 21.30 7.09 -10.01
N GLY A 34 21.31 6.84 -8.69
CA GLY A 34 21.42 7.90 -7.67
C GLY A 34 20.22 8.86 -7.61
N ARG A 35 19.08 8.51 -8.23
CA ARG A 35 17.86 9.34 -8.34
C ARG A 35 16.74 8.78 -7.48
N THR A 36 17.00 8.62 -6.18
CA THR A 36 16.00 8.02 -5.26
C THR A 36 14.68 8.79 -5.22
N ASP A 37 14.72 10.10 -5.49
CA ASP A 37 13.53 10.98 -5.51
C ASP A 37 12.67 10.79 -6.78
N ALA A 38 13.21 10.17 -7.84
CA ALA A 38 12.48 9.89 -9.08
C ALA A 38 11.58 8.65 -8.98
N SER A 39 11.61 7.94 -7.86
CA SER A 39 10.76 6.77 -7.65
C SER A 39 9.35 7.20 -7.26
N PRO A 40 8.30 6.72 -7.95
CA PRO A 40 6.95 7.08 -7.59
C PRO A 40 6.62 6.58 -6.18
N PRO A 41 5.83 7.33 -5.38
CA PRO A 41 5.43 6.92 -4.04
C PRO A 41 4.77 5.54 -4.04
N ARG A 42 5.08 4.73 -3.02
CA ARG A 42 4.44 3.42 -2.88
C ARG A 42 2.99 3.58 -2.44
N ILE A 43 2.07 2.94 -3.16
CA ILE A 43 0.66 2.84 -2.75
C ILE A 43 0.52 1.84 -1.61
N ALA A 44 1.27 0.73 -1.64
CA ALA A 44 1.17 -0.34 -0.66
C ALA A 44 2.55 -0.86 -0.27
N THR A 45 2.72 -1.24 0.99
CA THR A 45 3.86 -2.02 1.45
C THR A 45 3.79 -3.44 0.86
N LEU A 46 4.88 -4.22 0.97
CA LEU A 46 4.81 -5.64 0.57
C LEU A 46 3.79 -6.40 1.42
N ARG A 47 3.71 -6.11 2.72
CA ARG A 47 2.71 -6.70 3.63
C ARG A 47 1.29 -6.42 3.14
N ASP A 48 0.95 -5.15 2.89
CA ASP A 48 -0.39 -4.77 2.43
C ASP A 48 -0.73 -5.46 1.11
N LYS A 49 0.22 -5.51 0.17
CA LYS A 49 0.04 -6.21 -1.10
C LYS A 49 -0.27 -7.70 -0.89
N LEU A 50 0.49 -8.40 -0.03
CA LEU A 50 0.28 -9.81 0.24
C LEU A 50 -1.05 -10.07 0.94
N SER A 51 -1.42 -9.23 1.91
CA SER A 51 -2.73 -9.32 2.60
C SER A 51 -3.89 -9.12 1.62
N GLU A 52 -3.77 -8.18 0.68
CA GLU A 52 -4.79 -7.96 -0.34
C GLU A 52 -4.90 -9.13 -1.34
N LEU A 53 -3.78 -9.71 -1.76
CA LEU A 53 -3.78 -10.89 -2.61
C LEU A 53 -4.47 -12.07 -1.91
N GLN A 54 -4.19 -12.25 -0.63
CA GLN A 54 -4.84 -13.27 0.21
C GLN A 54 -6.35 -13.00 0.33
N ALA A 55 -6.76 -11.76 0.64
CA ALA A 55 -8.16 -11.36 0.72
C ALA A 55 -8.90 -11.55 -0.61
N CYS A 56 -8.21 -11.35 -1.75
CA CYS A 56 -8.73 -11.66 -3.08
C CYS A 56 -8.74 -13.17 -3.39
N GLY A 57 -8.28 -14.03 -2.50
CA GLY A 57 -8.27 -15.49 -2.65
C GLY A 57 -7.28 -15.99 -3.71
N ILE A 58 -6.13 -15.35 -3.83
CA ILE A 58 -5.01 -15.82 -4.64
C ILE A 58 -4.25 -16.89 -3.86
N ASP A 59 -3.96 -18.03 -4.50
CA ASP A 59 -3.34 -19.18 -3.85
C ASP A 59 -1.85 -18.93 -3.59
N HIS A 60 -1.14 -18.28 -4.52
CA HIS A 60 0.31 -18.04 -4.42
C HIS A 60 0.68 -16.59 -4.77
N ALA A 61 1.47 -15.96 -3.92
CA ALA A 61 2.15 -14.71 -4.20
C ALA A 61 3.65 -14.97 -4.38
N VAL A 62 4.15 -14.85 -5.60
CA VAL A 62 5.55 -15.08 -5.92
C VAL A 62 6.30 -13.75 -5.93
N VAL A 63 7.15 -13.52 -4.93
CA VAL A 63 7.92 -12.29 -4.79
C VAL A 63 9.34 -12.54 -5.25
N LEU A 64 9.67 -12.06 -6.45
CA LEU A 64 11.03 -12.13 -6.96
C LEU A 64 11.87 -10.96 -6.45
N ARG A 65 13.08 -11.27 -5.97
CA ARG A 65 14.06 -10.23 -5.66
C ARG A 65 14.52 -9.56 -6.96
N PHE A 66 14.16 -8.27 -7.13
CA PHE A 66 14.61 -7.53 -8.30
C PHE A 66 16.04 -7.03 -8.07
N ASN A 67 16.98 -7.58 -8.85
CA ASN A 67 18.40 -7.30 -8.78
C ASN A 67 18.99 -7.28 -10.19
N GLN A 68 20.30 -7.06 -10.31
CA GLN A 68 20.99 -6.98 -11.59
C GLN A 68 20.82 -8.26 -12.42
N ALA A 69 20.88 -9.43 -11.80
CA ALA A 69 20.72 -10.70 -12.51
C ALA A 69 19.34 -10.82 -13.16
N LEU A 70 18.26 -10.48 -12.42
CA LEU A 70 16.90 -10.49 -12.96
C LEU A 70 16.69 -9.36 -14.00
N ALA A 71 17.25 -8.16 -13.76
CA ALA A 71 17.13 -7.03 -14.68
C ALA A 71 17.82 -7.27 -16.04
N ASN A 72 18.82 -8.12 -16.07
CA ASN A 72 19.59 -8.47 -17.28
C ASN A 72 19.05 -9.71 -18.01
N LEU A 73 18.03 -10.40 -17.47
CA LEU A 73 17.43 -11.53 -18.20
C LEU A 73 16.86 -11.06 -19.54
N SER A 74 17.25 -11.74 -20.61
CA SER A 74 16.58 -11.55 -21.91
C SER A 74 15.08 -11.89 -21.77
N PRO A 75 14.19 -11.38 -22.65
CA PRO A 75 12.80 -11.78 -22.65
C PRO A 75 12.62 -13.31 -22.73
N HIS A 76 13.39 -13.99 -23.56
CA HIS A 76 13.34 -15.45 -23.69
C HIS A 76 13.80 -16.16 -22.41
N ASP A 77 14.90 -15.71 -21.79
CA ASP A 77 15.36 -16.27 -20.52
C ASP A 77 14.33 -16.04 -19.39
N PHE A 78 13.64 -14.89 -19.38
CA PHE A 78 12.58 -14.64 -18.41
C PHE A 78 11.43 -15.64 -18.60
N VAL A 79 10.98 -15.87 -19.82
CA VAL A 79 9.95 -16.89 -20.10
C VAL A 79 10.43 -18.27 -19.67
N ASP A 80 11.63 -18.69 -20.09
CA ASP A 80 12.12 -20.04 -19.83
C ASP A 80 12.37 -20.31 -18.34
N ARG A 81 13.08 -19.38 -17.66
CA ARG A 81 13.52 -19.59 -16.28
C ARG A 81 12.45 -19.26 -15.27
N VAL A 82 11.66 -18.19 -15.51
CA VAL A 82 10.68 -17.74 -14.53
C VAL A 82 9.31 -18.37 -14.78
N LEU A 83 8.77 -18.22 -15.99
CA LEU A 83 7.41 -18.68 -16.27
C LEU A 83 7.32 -20.19 -16.45
N CYS A 84 8.22 -20.79 -17.26
CA CYS A 84 8.17 -22.22 -17.55
C CYS A 84 8.77 -23.06 -16.42
N ARG A 85 10.09 -22.92 -16.16
CA ARG A 85 10.77 -23.79 -15.17
C ARG A 85 10.46 -23.41 -13.73
N GLY A 86 10.32 -22.10 -13.45
CA GLY A 86 10.11 -21.62 -12.08
C GLY A 86 8.66 -21.79 -11.62
N LEU A 87 7.70 -21.43 -12.46
CA LEU A 87 6.29 -21.42 -12.11
C LEU A 87 5.48 -22.57 -12.74
N GLY A 88 5.98 -23.22 -13.79
CA GLY A 88 5.21 -24.20 -14.56
C GLY A 88 3.92 -23.58 -15.13
N ALA A 89 3.99 -22.32 -15.55
CA ALA A 89 2.82 -21.56 -15.97
C ALA A 89 2.09 -22.24 -17.13
N ARG A 90 0.78 -22.41 -16.98
CA ARG A 90 -0.12 -22.90 -18.03
C ARG A 90 -0.95 -21.82 -18.68
N TYR A 91 -1.11 -20.72 -17.97
CA TYR A 91 -1.84 -19.55 -18.44
C TYR A 91 -1.21 -18.30 -17.84
N VAL A 92 -0.99 -17.29 -18.66
CA VAL A 92 -0.36 -16.03 -18.25
C VAL A 92 -1.28 -14.86 -18.59
N LEU A 93 -1.77 -14.12 -17.60
CA LEU A 93 -2.60 -12.95 -17.76
C LEU A 93 -1.78 -11.68 -17.54
N VAL A 94 -1.74 -10.82 -18.54
CA VAL A 94 -0.99 -9.55 -18.48
C VAL A 94 -1.88 -8.34 -18.79
N GLY A 95 -1.45 -7.15 -18.39
CA GLY A 95 -2.09 -5.89 -18.78
C GLY A 95 -1.77 -5.51 -20.23
N ASP A 96 -2.50 -4.52 -20.74
CA ASP A 96 -2.38 -4.03 -22.12
C ASP A 96 -1.02 -3.35 -22.43
N ASP A 97 -0.37 -2.76 -21.42
CA ASP A 97 0.93 -2.08 -21.50
C ASP A 97 2.12 -2.94 -21.02
N PHE A 98 1.90 -4.26 -20.92
CA PHE A 98 2.89 -5.18 -20.36
C PHE A 98 4.18 -5.20 -21.18
N ARG A 99 5.31 -5.06 -20.48
CA ARG A 99 6.67 -5.17 -21.02
C ARG A 99 7.55 -5.91 -20.03
N PHE A 100 8.44 -6.77 -20.51
CA PHE A 100 9.30 -7.60 -19.67
C PHE A 100 10.69 -7.82 -20.26
N GLY A 101 11.58 -8.45 -19.49
CA GLY A 101 12.96 -8.72 -19.84
C GLY A 101 13.82 -7.46 -19.84
N ALA A 102 15.12 -7.66 -20.11
CA ALA A 102 16.12 -6.60 -20.15
C ALA A 102 15.71 -5.48 -21.12
N LYS A 103 15.87 -4.22 -20.67
CA LYS A 103 15.50 -3.02 -21.43
C LYS A 103 14.01 -2.99 -21.87
N ARG A 104 13.13 -3.79 -21.22
CA ARG A 104 11.73 -3.92 -21.58
C ARG A 104 11.50 -4.38 -23.04
N ALA A 105 12.42 -5.19 -23.56
CA ALA A 105 12.41 -5.61 -24.95
C ALA A 105 11.29 -6.62 -25.28
N GLY A 106 10.79 -7.38 -24.29
CA GLY A 106 9.66 -8.27 -24.47
C GLY A 106 8.33 -7.53 -24.39
N ASP A 107 7.41 -7.92 -25.23
CA ASP A 107 6.04 -7.43 -25.30
C ASP A 107 5.03 -8.59 -25.32
N TYR A 108 3.76 -8.25 -25.51
CA TYR A 108 2.68 -9.24 -25.57
C TYR A 108 2.89 -10.24 -26.72
N ALA A 109 3.24 -9.76 -27.93
CA ALA A 109 3.39 -10.61 -29.09
C ALA A 109 4.49 -11.67 -28.89
N LEU A 110 5.64 -11.25 -28.33
CA LEU A 110 6.73 -12.15 -27.99
C LEU A 110 6.32 -13.17 -26.92
N LEU A 111 5.55 -12.71 -25.91
CA LEU A 111 5.05 -13.61 -24.85
C LEU A 111 4.08 -14.66 -25.41
N ASP A 112 3.17 -14.23 -26.27
CA ASP A 112 2.16 -15.07 -26.93
C ASP A 112 2.80 -16.14 -27.81
N THR A 113 3.68 -15.74 -28.72
CA THR A 113 4.47 -16.68 -29.55
C THR A 113 5.30 -17.64 -28.67
N SER A 114 5.88 -17.13 -27.57
CA SER A 114 6.61 -17.98 -26.63
C SER A 114 5.68 -18.98 -25.93
N GLY A 115 4.44 -18.58 -25.63
CA GLY A 115 3.41 -19.46 -25.07
C GLY A 115 3.06 -20.62 -25.98
N GLU A 116 2.79 -20.34 -27.25
CA GLU A 116 2.52 -21.35 -28.27
C GLU A 116 3.66 -22.39 -28.37
N GLN A 117 4.90 -21.90 -28.39
CA GLN A 117 6.09 -22.77 -28.47
C GLN A 117 6.35 -23.62 -27.24
N ARG A 118 5.92 -23.19 -26.06
CA ARG A 118 6.22 -23.78 -24.74
C ARG A 118 5.02 -24.41 -24.03
N GLY A 119 3.85 -24.34 -24.64
CA GLY A 119 2.63 -24.98 -24.16
C GLY A 119 1.93 -24.26 -23.03
N PHE A 120 1.95 -22.91 -23.01
CA PHE A 120 1.11 -22.11 -22.12
C PHE A 120 0.32 -21.05 -22.92
N GLU A 121 -0.87 -20.74 -22.45
CA GLU A 121 -1.74 -19.73 -23.05
C GLU A 121 -1.42 -18.33 -22.50
N VAL A 122 -1.62 -17.32 -23.34
CA VAL A 122 -1.45 -15.91 -22.94
C VAL A 122 -2.72 -15.14 -23.20
N ALA A 123 -3.15 -14.37 -22.21
CA ALA A 123 -4.28 -13.45 -22.37
C ALA A 123 -3.89 -12.03 -21.97
N ARG A 124 -4.48 -11.09 -22.69
CA ARG A 124 -4.37 -9.67 -22.41
C ARG A 124 -5.65 -9.18 -21.75
N MET A 125 -5.50 -8.48 -20.63
CA MET A 125 -6.61 -7.78 -20.02
C MET A 125 -6.65 -6.34 -20.51
N ASN A 126 -7.77 -5.94 -21.07
CA ASN A 126 -8.01 -4.55 -21.42
C ASN A 126 -8.04 -3.68 -20.15
N SER A 127 -7.75 -2.39 -20.31
CA SER A 127 -7.87 -1.42 -19.24
C SER A 127 -9.27 -1.45 -18.61
N TYR A 128 -9.33 -1.42 -17.30
CA TYR A 128 -10.59 -1.40 -16.54
C TYR A 128 -10.92 0.04 -16.14
N GLU A 129 -12.18 0.42 -16.32
CA GLU A 129 -12.69 1.73 -15.95
C GLU A 129 -13.77 1.61 -14.88
N VAL A 130 -13.77 2.53 -13.93
CA VAL A 130 -14.80 2.69 -12.92
C VAL A 130 -15.32 4.12 -13.00
N HIS A 131 -16.61 4.28 -13.24
CA HIS A 131 -17.24 5.59 -13.44
C HIS A 131 -16.53 6.47 -14.48
N GLY A 132 -16.08 5.88 -15.59
CA GLY A 132 -15.35 6.59 -16.66
C GLY A 132 -13.89 6.91 -16.33
N LEU A 133 -13.37 6.49 -15.18
CA LEU A 133 -11.97 6.66 -14.80
C LEU A 133 -11.19 5.36 -15.03
N ARG A 134 -10.13 5.44 -15.82
CA ARG A 134 -9.21 4.31 -15.99
C ARG A 134 -8.53 3.97 -14.67
N VAL A 135 -8.74 2.75 -14.17
CA VAL A 135 -8.08 2.26 -12.96
C VAL A 135 -6.60 2.02 -13.25
N SER A 136 -5.75 2.81 -12.64
CA SER A 136 -4.29 2.69 -12.76
C SER A 136 -3.59 3.14 -11.49
N SER A 137 -2.36 2.64 -11.27
CA SER A 137 -1.56 3.09 -10.14
C SER A 137 -1.25 4.61 -10.20
N SER A 138 -1.23 5.21 -11.39
CA SER A 138 -1.03 6.65 -11.55
C SER A 138 -2.25 7.44 -11.07
N ALA A 139 -3.47 7.01 -11.45
CA ALA A 139 -4.71 7.63 -10.99
C ALA A 139 -4.86 7.51 -9.46
N VAL A 140 -4.56 6.33 -8.88
CA VAL A 140 -4.58 6.14 -7.42
C VAL A 140 -3.59 7.09 -6.73
N ARG A 141 -2.35 7.22 -7.24
CA ARG A 141 -1.37 8.15 -6.64
C ARG A 141 -1.82 9.59 -6.73
N GLN A 142 -2.44 9.98 -7.82
CA GLN A 142 -2.98 11.34 -7.99
C GLN A 142 -4.08 11.64 -6.96
N ALA A 143 -5.05 10.73 -6.80
CA ALA A 143 -6.10 10.85 -5.80
C ALA A 143 -5.53 10.91 -4.37
N LEU A 144 -4.56 10.06 -4.04
CA LEU A 144 -3.89 10.07 -2.73
C LEU A 144 -3.11 11.38 -2.50
N ALA A 145 -2.37 11.85 -3.49
CA ALA A 145 -1.57 13.08 -3.40
C ALA A 145 -2.45 14.33 -3.22
N SER A 146 -3.62 14.36 -3.84
CA SER A 146 -4.61 15.44 -3.65
C SER A 146 -5.41 15.31 -2.34
N GLY A 147 -5.30 14.18 -1.63
CA GLY A 147 -6.09 13.90 -0.43
C GLY A 147 -7.53 13.49 -0.71
N ASP A 148 -7.87 13.19 -1.97
CA ASP A 148 -9.20 12.66 -2.33
C ASP A 148 -9.28 11.17 -2.00
N MET A 149 -9.54 10.90 -0.72
CA MET A 149 -9.63 9.53 -0.21
C MET A 149 -10.83 8.77 -0.79
N LYS A 150 -11.90 9.48 -1.17
CA LYS A 150 -13.08 8.88 -1.81
C LYS A 150 -12.76 8.39 -3.22
N ALA A 151 -12.11 9.21 -4.04
CA ALA A 151 -11.65 8.79 -5.36
C ALA A 151 -10.62 7.66 -5.27
N ALA A 152 -9.67 7.73 -4.31
CA ALA A 152 -8.71 6.66 -4.07
C ALA A 152 -9.41 5.35 -3.70
N ALA A 153 -10.40 5.38 -2.82
CA ALA A 153 -11.18 4.20 -2.42
C ALA A 153 -11.99 3.62 -3.60
N THR A 154 -12.59 4.47 -4.43
CA THR A 154 -13.31 4.06 -5.64
C THR A 154 -12.38 3.33 -6.62
N LEU A 155 -11.18 3.88 -6.87
CA LEU A 155 -10.19 3.26 -7.76
C LEU A 155 -9.60 1.96 -7.20
N LEU A 156 -9.46 1.86 -5.88
CA LEU A 156 -8.94 0.66 -5.19
C LEU A 156 -10.02 -0.41 -4.96
N GLY A 157 -11.30 -0.04 -4.99
CA GLY A 157 -12.43 -0.89 -4.60
C GLY A 157 -12.54 -1.08 -3.07
N ARG A 158 -11.81 -0.31 -2.27
CA ARG A 158 -11.78 -0.34 -0.81
C ARG A 158 -11.09 0.92 -0.26
N PRO A 159 -11.24 1.23 1.04
CA PRO A 159 -10.46 2.29 1.67
C PRO A 159 -8.95 2.10 1.50
N TYR A 160 -8.23 3.20 1.42
CA TYR A 160 -6.76 3.15 1.38
C TYR A 160 -6.23 2.75 2.74
N ARG A 161 -5.66 1.54 2.83
CA ARG A 161 -5.13 0.96 4.06
C ARG A 161 -3.61 0.98 4.10
N ILE A 162 -3.08 1.33 5.28
CA ILE A 162 -1.68 1.20 5.64
C ILE A 162 -1.58 0.26 6.82
N SER A 163 -0.76 -0.78 6.75
CA SER A 163 -0.54 -1.68 7.87
C SER A 163 0.92 -1.78 8.31
N GLY A 164 1.13 -2.07 9.59
CA GLY A 164 2.46 -2.28 10.12
C GLY A 164 2.50 -2.59 11.61
N HIS A 165 3.70 -2.87 12.09
CA HIS A 165 3.92 -3.08 13.52
C HIS A 165 3.89 -1.76 14.27
N VAL A 166 3.19 -1.75 15.40
CA VAL A 166 3.23 -0.63 16.35
C VAL A 166 4.56 -0.63 17.08
N VAL A 167 5.28 0.47 16.95
CA VAL A 167 6.59 0.68 17.58
C VAL A 167 6.55 1.82 18.60
N HIS A 168 7.54 1.86 19.48
CA HIS A 168 7.69 2.98 20.41
C HIS A 168 8.08 4.26 19.66
N GLY A 169 7.40 5.38 19.99
CA GLY A 169 7.72 6.72 19.51
C GLY A 169 8.33 7.60 20.63
N ARG A 170 8.43 8.90 20.36
CA ARG A 170 8.95 9.90 21.33
C ARG A 170 8.04 10.16 22.53
N LYS A 171 6.83 9.60 22.57
CA LYS A 171 5.85 9.72 23.66
C LYS A 171 5.29 11.13 23.91
N LEU A 172 5.60 12.13 23.05
CA LEU A 172 5.13 13.51 23.19
C LEU A 172 3.58 13.60 23.23
N GLY A 173 2.89 12.86 22.37
CA GLY A 173 1.42 12.81 22.37
C GLY A 173 0.85 12.36 23.72
N ARG A 174 1.57 11.50 24.46
CA ARG A 174 1.15 11.07 25.79
C ARG A 174 1.20 12.20 26.82
N GLU A 175 2.20 13.06 26.77
CA GLU A 175 2.34 14.24 27.65
C GLU A 175 1.24 15.27 27.37
N LEU A 176 0.78 15.31 26.12
CA LEU A 176 -0.31 16.18 25.68
C LEU A 176 -1.72 15.58 25.91
N GLY A 177 -1.83 14.34 26.42
CA GLY A 177 -3.12 13.66 26.64
C GLY A 177 -3.62 12.88 25.43
N PHE A 178 -2.85 12.80 24.34
CA PHE A 178 -3.19 12.09 23.11
C PHE A 178 -2.16 11.00 22.78
N PRO A 179 -2.15 9.87 23.51
CA PRO A 179 -1.18 8.79 23.26
C PRO A 179 -1.36 8.18 21.87
N THR A 180 -0.31 8.22 21.04
CA THR A 180 -0.36 7.70 19.67
C THR A 180 0.33 6.35 19.54
N LEU A 181 -0.19 5.52 18.64
CA LEU A 181 0.44 4.34 18.09
C LEU A 181 1.29 4.77 16.89
N ASN A 182 2.54 4.34 16.86
CA ASN A 182 3.47 4.69 15.79
C ASN A 182 3.67 3.51 14.87
N VAL A 183 3.40 3.66 13.57
CA VAL A 183 3.58 2.63 12.55
C VAL A 183 4.64 3.08 11.55
N ARG A 184 5.72 2.30 11.43
CA ARG A 184 6.78 2.55 10.45
C ARG A 184 6.43 1.94 9.11
N LEU A 185 6.59 2.71 8.04
CA LEU A 185 6.24 2.27 6.70
C LEU A 185 7.42 1.72 5.88
N GLY A 186 8.65 1.87 6.37
CA GLY A 186 9.84 1.34 5.70
C GLY A 186 10.18 1.97 4.34
N HIS A 187 9.51 3.06 3.94
CA HIS A 187 9.80 3.82 2.74
C HIS A 187 9.87 5.34 3.06
N ARG A 188 10.51 6.11 2.18
CA ARG A 188 10.80 7.53 2.42
C ARG A 188 9.75 8.50 1.89
N THR A 189 8.96 8.08 0.90
CA THR A 189 7.98 8.95 0.23
C THR A 189 6.60 8.35 0.36
N PRO A 190 5.70 8.94 1.17
CA PRO A 190 4.32 8.50 1.28
C PRO A 190 3.52 8.90 0.03
N ALA A 191 2.46 8.13 -0.27
CA ALA A 191 1.56 8.45 -1.37
C ALA A 191 0.60 9.61 -1.04
N CYS A 192 0.35 9.87 0.24
CA CYS A 192 -0.39 11.03 0.76
C CYS A 192 0.25 11.51 2.06
N GLN A 193 -0.10 12.73 2.47
CA GLN A 193 0.37 13.35 3.72
C GLN A 193 -0.75 14.18 4.34
N GLY A 194 -0.67 14.39 5.66
CA GLY A 194 -1.61 15.23 6.42
C GLY A 194 -2.27 14.50 7.58
N ILE A 195 -3.36 15.08 8.06
CA ILE A 195 -4.17 14.58 9.17
C ILE A 195 -5.43 13.94 8.58
N PHE A 196 -5.76 12.75 9.07
CA PHE A 196 -6.85 11.91 8.52
C PHE A 196 -7.78 11.40 9.60
N ALA A 197 -9.09 11.35 9.30
CA ALA A 197 -10.03 10.51 10.02
C ALA A 197 -9.87 9.07 9.55
N VAL A 198 -9.72 8.13 10.49
CA VAL A 198 -9.32 6.75 10.20
C VAL A 198 -10.12 5.71 10.98
N MET A 199 -10.14 4.46 10.46
CA MET A 199 -10.53 3.27 11.22
C MET A 199 -9.32 2.37 11.44
N VAL A 200 -9.14 1.91 12.67
CA VAL A 200 -7.98 1.13 13.12
C VAL A 200 -8.39 -0.31 13.37
N HIS A 201 -7.78 -1.24 12.66
CA HIS A 201 -7.99 -2.68 12.74
C HIS A 201 -6.87 -3.38 13.51
N GLY A 202 -7.17 -4.54 14.12
CA GLY A 202 -6.15 -5.37 14.78
C GLY A 202 -5.91 -5.05 16.26
N LEU A 203 -6.73 -4.19 16.86
CA LEU A 203 -6.73 -3.91 18.30
C LEU A 203 -7.80 -4.69 19.04
N GLY A 204 -8.88 -5.08 18.39
CA GLY A 204 -10.01 -5.87 18.88
C GLY A 204 -10.75 -6.49 17.70
N ASP A 205 -11.94 -7.03 17.96
CA ASP A 205 -12.78 -7.71 16.95
C ASP A 205 -13.40 -6.69 15.97
N THR A 206 -13.63 -5.47 16.41
CA THR A 206 -14.19 -4.39 15.60
C THR A 206 -13.17 -3.29 15.37
N PRO A 207 -13.20 -2.62 14.19
CA PRO A 207 -12.35 -1.46 13.93
C PRO A 207 -12.67 -0.30 14.87
N LEU A 208 -11.66 0.41 15.33
CA LEU A 208 -11.77 1.54 16.24
C LEU A 208 -11.60 2.87 15.50
N PRO A 209 -12.41 3.90 15.81
CA PRO A 209 -12.27 5.22 15.21
C PRO A 209 -10.98 5.91 15.71
N GLY A 210 -10.35 6.70 14.84
CA GLY A 210 -9.12 7.38 15.17
C GLY A 210 -8.83 8.61 14.32
N VAL A 211 -7.78 9.31 14.73
CA VAL A 211 -7.12 10.37 13.96
C VAL A 211 -5.69 9.94 13.69
N ALA A 212 -5.23 10.11 12.47
CA ALA A 212 -3.86 9.76 12.11
C ALA A 212 -3.14 10.92 11.44
N ASN A 213 -1.88 11.11 11.82
CA ASN A 213 -0.93 11.93 11.09
C ASN A 213 -0.03 11.02 10.25
N LEU A 214 0.00 11.24 8.95
CA LEU A 214 0.90 10.60 8.01
C LEU A 214 1.86 11.65 7.45
N GLY A 215 3.12 11.60 7.85
CA GLY A 215 4.11 12.58 7.46
C GLY A 215 5.53 12.02 7.41
N VAL A 216 6.43 12.85 6.92
CA VAL A 216 7.87 12.59 6.96
C VAL A 216 8.43 13.37 8.14
N ARG A 217 9.01 12.69 9.14
CA ARG A 217 9.67 13.40 10.25
C ARG A 217 10.87 14.18 9.74
N PRO A 218 10.93 15.49 10.02
CA PRO A 218 12.15 16.26 9.78
C PRO A 218 13.30 15.67 10.62
N THR A 219 14.47 15.60 10.03
CA THR A 219 15.69 15.18 10.72
C THR A 219 16.16 16.35 11.61
N LEU A 220 15.71 16.40 12.86
CA LEU A 220 16.14 17.44 13.82
C LEU A 220 17.34 17.01 14.65
N ASP A 221 17.64 15.71 14.73
CA ASP A 221 18.78 15.15 15.47
C ASP A 221 19.54 14.14 14.62
N ALA A 222 20.87 14.24 14.56
CA ALA A 222 21.75 13.29 13.88
C ALA A 222 21.62 11.86 14.43
N ASN A 223 21.13 11.71 15.67
CA ASN A 223 20.92 10.43 16.36
C ASN A 223 19.48 9.89 16.24
N ASP A 224 18.58 10.55 15.50
CA ASP A 224 17.21 10.03 15.31
C ASP A 224 17.24 8.81 14.40
N VAL A 225 17.02 7.63 14.98
CA VAL A 225 16.96 6.32 14.30
C VAL A 225 15.91 6.30 13.15
N ASN A 226 15.07 7.33 13.07
CA ASN A 226 13.97 7.46 12.10
C ASN A 226 14.21 8.52 11.02
N GLN A 227 15.45 8.91 10.78
CA GLN A 227 15.84 9.97 9.83
C GLN A 227 15.12 9.87 8.48
N GLY A 228 14.24 10.85 8.20
CA GLY A 228 13.55 10.96 6.91
C GLY A 228 12.63 9.80 6.55
N GLN A 229 12.22 8.97 7.52
CA GLN A 229 11.27 7.89 7.30
C GLN A 229 9.83 8.39 7.44
N VAL A 230 8.96 7.82 6.61
CA VAL A 230 7.52 8.03 6.73
C VAL A 230 7.03 7.36 8.00
N LEU A 231 6.29 8.10 8.80
CA LEU A 231 5.67 7.62 10.02
C LEU A 231 4.16 7.88 9.96
N LEU A 232 3.39 6.89 10.37
CA LEU A 232 1.97 7.02 10.63
C LEU A 232 1.79 7.02 12.15
N GLU A 233 1.36 8.15 12.71
CA GLU A 233 1.03 8.32 14.12
C GLU A 233 -0.47 8.30 14.27
N VAL A 234 -1.02 7.34 15.03
CA VAL A 234 -2.46 7.11 15.14
C VAL A 234 -2.91 7.30 16.58
N PHE A 235 -3.83 8.23 16.80
CA PHE A 235 -4.56 8.38 18.05
C PHE A 235 -5.93 7.68 17.91
N VAL A 236 -6.19 6.68 18.77
CA VAL A 236 -7.48 5.97 18.82
C VAL A 236 -8.40 6.77 19.73
N LEU A 237 -9.58 7.19 19.20
CA LEU A 237 -10.52 8.08 19.89
C LEU A 237 -11.15 7.42 21.12
N ASP A 238 -11.46 6.13 21.02
CA ASP A 238 -12.11 5.34 22.07
C ASP A 238 -11.23 4.14 22.38
N TRP A 239 -10.15 4.38 23.15
CA TRP A 239 -9.20 3.33 23.51
C TRP A 239 -9.83 2.31 24.44
N PRO A 240 -9.84 1.01 24.07
CA PRO A 240 -10.41 -0.05 24.89
C PRO A 240 -9.64 -0.20 26.22
N SER A 241 -10.35 -0.13 27.34
CA SER A 241 -9.75 -0.24 28.70
C SER A 241 -9.06 -1.59 28.92
N GLU A 242 -9.61 -2.66 28.32
CA GLU A 242 -9.10 -4.02 28.40
C GLU A 242 -7.72 -4.20 27.75
N LEU A 243 -7.34 -3.35 26.81
CA LEU A 243 -6.01 -3.35 26.23
C LEU A 243 -4.94 -2.76 27.16
N GLY A 244 -5.37 -2.07 28.21
CA GLY A 244 -4.47 -1.35 29.08
C GLY A 244 -3.61 -0.34 28.36
N ARG A 245 -2.69 0.29 29.07
CA ARG A 245 -1.86 1.40 28.56
C ARG A 245 -0.90 1.02 27.41
N TYR A 246 -0.54 -0.25 27.32
CA TYR A 246 0.51 -0.74 26.39
C TYR A 246 0.01 -1.77 25.39
N GLY A 247 -1.27 -2.06 25.35
CA GLY A 247 -1.86 -3.16 24.59
C GLY A 247 -1.71 -3.07 23.06
N GLY A 248 -1.36 -1.91 22.52
CA GLY A 248 -1.11 -1.75 21.10
C GLY A 248 0.30 -2.11 20.64
N TYR A 249 1.31 -2.10 21.54
CA TYR A 249 2.70 -2.29 21.14
C TYR A 249 2.99 -3.73 20.69
N GLY A 250 3.83 -3.85 19.65
CA GLY A 250 4.18 -5.14 19.04
C GLY A 250 3.09 -5.76 18.17
N ARG A 251 1.85 -5.26 18.24
CA ARG A 251 0.77 -5.71 17.37
C ARG A 251 0.95 -5.21 15.95
N VAL A 252 0.40 -5.93 15.00
CA VAL A 252 0.21 -5.45 13.64
C VAL A 252 -1.18 -4.82 13.56
N ILE A 253 -1.23 -3.54 13.21
CA ILE A 253 -2.49 -2.83 12.97
C ILE A 253 -2.63 -2.47 11.50
N GLY A 254 -3.88 -2.40 11.03
CA GLY A 254 -4.25 -1.82 9.74
C GLY A 254 -5.00 -0.52 9.98
N VAL A 255 -4.66 0.52 9.25
CA VAL A 255 -5.28 1.85 9.38
C VAL A 255 -5.89 2.24 8.05
N ASP A 256 -7.21 2.31 8.00
CA ASP A 256 -7.97 2.80 6.85
C ASP A 256 -8.05 4.32 6.90
N LEU A 257 -7.44 4.99 5.94
CA LEU A 257 -7.53 6.45 5.79
C LEU A 257 -8.82 6.77 5.02
N LEU A 258 -9.83 7.32 5.72
CA LEU A 258 -11.16 7.53 5.15
C LEU A 258 -11.39 8.94 4.64
N HIS A 259 -10.86 9.93 5.34
CA HIS A 259 -11.02 11.33 4.98
C HIS A 259 -9.80 12.14 5.40
N LYS A 260 -9.31 13.03 4.54
CA LYS A 260 -8.25 13.98 4.89
C LYS A 260 -8.88 15.21 5.56
N LEU A 261 -8.52 15.46 6.81
CA LEU A 261 -8.99 16.63 7.54
C LEU A 261 -8.27 17.89 7.03
N HIS A 262 -6.94 17.85 7.02
CA HIS A 262 -6.10 18.97 6.53
C HIS A 262 -4.64 18.53 6.37
N ASP A 263 -3.80 19.42 5.84
CA ASP A 263 -2.34 19.25 5.80
C ASP A 263 -1.73 19.47 7.18
N GLU A 264 -0.49 18.98 7.39
CA GLU A 264 0.24 19.25 8.62
C GLU A 264 0.36 20.76 8.87
N ARG A 265 0.14 21.17 10.14
CA ARG A 265 0.21 22.56 10.58
C ARG A 265 1.33 22.74 11.58
N GLN A 266 1.99 23.89 11.56
CA GLN A 266 2.91 24.30 12.60
C GLN A 266 2.15 25.08 13.69
N TYR A 267 2.40 24.75 14.94
CA TYR A 267 1.79 25.39 16.10
C TYR A 267 2.83 26.21 16.85
N GLN A 268 2.46 27.41 17.27
CA GLN A 268 3.35 28.33 17.98
C GLN A 268 3.61 27.96 19.45
N SER A 269 2.78 27.09 20.02
CA SER A 269 2.88 26.64 21.41
C SER A 269 2.28 25.26 21.61
N LEU A 270 2.68 24.58 22.70
CA LEU A 270 2.10 23.30 23.09
C LEU A 270 0.58 23.38 23.37
N PRO A 271 0.05 24.43 24.04
CA PRO A 271 -1.40 24.57 24.19
C PRO A 271 -2.13 24.71 22.84
N ALA A 272 -1.56 25.45 21.87
CA ALA A 272 -2.15 25.55 20.55
C ALA A 272 -2.15 24.21 19.79
N LEU A 273 -1.08 23.44 19.90
CA LEU A 273 -1.02 22.07 19.36
C LEU A 273 -2.10 21.17 20.01
N GLN A 274 -2.24 21.22 21.34
CA GLN A 274 -3.24 20.44 22.06
C GLN A 274 -4.66 20.80 21.65
N GLN A 275 -4.97 22.08 21.46
CA GLN A 275 -6.26 22.54 20.95
C GLN A 275 -6.51 22.06 19.51
N GLY A 276 -5.48 22.10 18.63
CA GLY A 276 -5.55 21.61 17.27
C GLY A 276 -5.90 20.11 17.24
N ILE A 277 -5.16 19.29 17.99
CA ILE A 277 -5.44 17.84 18.06
C ILE A 277 -6.86 17.57 18.60
N ALA A 278 -7.30 18.31 19.63
CA ALA A 278 -8.65 18.17 20.16
C ALA A 278 -9.73 18.54 19.12
N GLN A 279 -9.47 19.52 18.27
CA GLN A 279 -10.36 19.88 17.16
C GLN A 279 -10.41 18.75 16.11
N ASP A 280 -9.26 18.22 15.69
CA ASP A 280 -9.17 17.12 14.75
C ASP A 280 -9.94 15.89 15.26
N CYS A 281 -9.86 15.60 16.56
CA CYS A 281 -10.61 14.51 17.18
C CYS A 281 -12.13 14.74 17.10
N ARG A 282 -12.62 15.98 17.31
CA ARG A 282 -14.04 16.31 17.18
C ARG A 282 -14.52 16.15 15.73
N GLU A 283 -13.77 16.68 14.78
CA GLU A 283 -14.09 16.58 13.35
C GLU A 283 -14.11 15.13 12.88
N ALA A 284 -13.11 14.34 13.26
CA ALA A 284 -13.06 12.92 12.94
C ALA A 284 -14.26 12.15 13.51
N ARG A 285 -14.66 12.41 14.78
CA ARG A 285 -15.84 11.77 15.37
C ARG A 285 -17.11 12.08 14.58
N ALA A 286 -17.32 13.33 14.22
CA ALA A 286 -18.49 13.75 13.44
C ALA A 286 -18.53 13.05 12.06
N LEU A 287 -17.42 13.03 11.34
CA LEU A 287 -17.31 12.39 10.04
C LEU A 287 -17.53 10.87 10.11
N LEU A 288 -16.90 10.20 11.08
CA LEU A 288 -16.97 8.73 11.20
C LEU A 288 -18.34 8.26 11.67
N ALA A 289 -19.06 9.04 12.49
CA ALA A 289 -20.43 8.75 12.88
C ALA A 289 -21.36 8.73 11.65
N HIS A 290 -21.21 9.68 10.73
CA HIS A 290 -22.00 9.71 9.49
C HIS A 290 -21.69 8.55 8.54
N LEU A 291 -20.44 8.10 8.47
CA LEU A 291 -20.05 6.95 7.64
C LEU A 291 -20.61 5.63 8.16
N GLY A 292 -20.74 5.47 9.48
CA GLY A 292 -21.32 4.29 10.12
C GLY A 292 -22.82 4.12 9.89
N THR A 293 -23.55 5.21 9.68
CA THR A 293 -25.02 5.20 9.44
C THR A 293 -25.41 4.83 8.00
N HIS A 294 -24.47 4.81 7.05
CA HIS A 294 -24.73 4.47 5.64
C HIS A 294 -24.23 3.06 5.23
N ALA A 295 -23.70 2.30 6.17
CA ALA A 295 -23.16 0.93 5.93
C ALA A 295 -24.08 -0.18 6.47
N GLY A 296 -25.37 0.14 6.78
CA GLY A 296 -26.40 -0.79 7.24
C GLY A 296 -27.33 -1.26 6.10
#